data_fd5d004751a736264911bec1e8e5f20a
#
_entry.id   fd5d004751a736264911bec1e8e5f20a
#
_cell.length_a   1.000
_cell.length_b   1.000
_cell.length_c   1.000
_cell.angle_alpha   90.00
_cell.angle_beta   90.00
_cell.angle_gamma   90.00
#
_symmetry.space_group_name_H-M   'P 1'
#
loop_
_entity.id
_entity.type
_entity.pdbx_description
1 polymer ?
#
loop_
_entity_poly.entity_id
_entity_poly.type
_entity_poly.pdbx_seq_one_letter_code
_entity_poly.pdbx_strand_id
1 'polypeptide(L)'
;AGRLDPQTQELNERAISGVLQALRYTGQARSLFSQVLKTGAPKFIDELGNEIDKGARELEGGISVLPREDGGLIEIFAPLFANPEVDLETLFKLYAISRRSVRLNKEGKEVPVSEEFIKQADQIIVKHKIIEEVYDKWQAFNNEMIDFAVQAGILSSVITKNQLIQNMLKGDYLDNKWD
;
A
#
# COMPACT_ATOMS: atom_id res chain seq x y z
N ALA A 1 -12.47 -48.92 21.26
CA ALA A 1 -12.29 -47.57 20.74
C ALA A 1 -13.64 -46.87 20.88
N GLY A 2 -13.77 -45.95 21.85
CA GLY A 2 -14.98 -45.16 22.10
C GLY A 2 -15.22 -44.17 20.96
N ARG A 3 -16.42 -44.18 20.38
CA ARG A 3 -16.87 -43.12 19.48
C ARG A 3 -17.02 -41.83 20.29
N LEU A 4 -16.45 -40.73 19.76
CA LEU A 4 -16.68 -39.40 20.32
C LEU A 4 -18.18 -39.08 20.28
N ASP A 5 -18.66 -38.39 21.29
CA ASP A 5 -19.99 -37.83 21.32
C ASP A 5 -20.23 -36.94 20.09
N PRO A 6 -21.41 -36.97 19.44
CA PRO A 6 -21.70 -36.21 18.23
C PRO A 6 -21.47 -34.71 18.35
N GLN A 7 -21.70 -34.11 19.52
CA GLN A 7 -21.42 -32.69 19.76
C GLN A 7 -19.92 -32.40 19.77
N THR A 8 -19.14 -33.28 20.38
CA THR A 8 -17.67 -33.16 20.41
C THR A 8 -17.08 -33.35 19.01
N GLN A 9 -17.64 -34.22 18.19
CA GLN A 9 -17.25 -34.42 16.80
C GLN A 9 -17.54 -33.18 15.95
N GLU A 10 -18.73 -32.60 16.06
CA GLU A 10 -19.10 -31.38 15.34
C GLU A 10 -18.24 -30.17 15.73
N LEU A 11 -17.93 -29.99 17.04
CA LEU A 11 -17.03 -28.95 17.51
C LEU A 11 -15.61 -29.11 16.95
N ASN A 12 -15.08 -30.34 16.89
CA ASN A 12 -13.78 -30.61 16.32
C ASN A 12 -13.73 -30.34 14.81
N GLU A 13 -14.77 -30.71 14.06
CA GLU A 13 -14.89 -30.45 12.63
C GLU A 13 -14.93 -28.92 12.34
N ARG A 14 -15.69 -28.17 13.13
CA ARG A 14 -15.72 -26.70 13.02
C ARG A 14 -14.37 -26.06 13.35
N ALA A 15 -13.69 -26.51 14.38
CA ALA A 15 -12.37 -26.02 14.76
C ALA A 15 -11.33 -26.30 13.66
N ILE A 16 -11.31 -27.52 13.10
CA ILE A 16 -10.42 -27.88 11.99
C ILE A 16 -10.71 -27.04 10.75
N SER A 17 -12.00 -26.86 10.42
CA SER A 17 -12.43 -26.03 9.30
C SER A 17 -11.96 -24.58 9.47
N GLY A 18 -12.08 -24.00 10.68
CA GLY A 18 -11.60 -22.65 10.99
C GLY A 18 -10.09 -22.50 10.83
N VAL A 19 -9.30 -23.49 11.28
CA VAL A 19 -7.84 -23.49 11.11
C VAL A 19 -7.45 -23.59 9.65
N LEU A 20 -8.08 -24.48 8.88
CA LEU A 20 -7.82 -24.62 7.44
C LEU A 20 -8.18 -23.35 6.68
N GLN A 21 -9.28 -22.69 7.04
CA GLN A 21 -9.69 -21.42 6.45
C GLN A 21 -8.69 -20.31 6.76
N ALA A 22 -8.23 -20.21 8.01
CA ALA A 22 -7.21 -19.23 8.41
C ALA A 22 -5.88 -19.45 7.67
N LEU A 23 -5.45 -20.71 7.50
CA LEU A 23 -4.25 -21.04 6.72
C LEU A 23 -4.40 -20.68 5.24
N ARG A 24 -5.60 -20.89 4.67
CA ARG A 24 -5.91 -20.53 3.29
C ARG A 24 -5.84 -19.01 3.10
N TYR A 25 -6.47 -18.23 3.98
CA TYR A 25 -6.43 -16.77 3.92
C TYR A 25 -4.99 -16.24 4.11
N THR A 26 -4.22 -16.80 5.02
CA THR A 26 -2.81 -16.41 5.21
C THR A 26 -1.98 -16.70 3.96
N GLY A 27 -2.19 -17.85 3.31
CA GLY A 27 -1.53 -18.20 2.06
C GLY A 27 -1.89 -17.25 0.92
N GLN A 28 -3.17 -16.92 0.78
CA GLN A 28 -3.64 -15.95 -0.21
C GLN A 28 -3.05 -14.55 0.02
N ALA A 29 -3.04 -14.08 1.27
CA ALA A 29 -2.47 -12.77 1.61
C ALA A 29 -0.97 -12.71 1.27
N ARG A 30 -0.21 -13.77 1.56
CA ARG A 30 1.22 -13.84 1.20
C ARG A 30 1.43 -13.84 -0.31
N SER A 31 0.61 -14.58 -1.05
CA SER A 31 0.66 -14.62 -2.52
C SER A 31 0.36 -13.25 -3.12
N LEU A 32 -0.73 -12.60 -2.68
CA LEU A 32 -1.10 -11.26 -3.14
C LEU A 32 0.01 -10.24 -2.82
N PHE A 33 0.56 -10.28 -1.62
CA PHE A 33 1.66 -9.39 -1.23
C PHE A 33 2.89 -9.59 -2.12
N SER A 34 3.28 -10.83 -2.39
CA SER A 34 4.40 -11.12 -3.29
C SER A 34 4.15 -10.60 -4.71
N GLN A 35 2.91 -10.71 -5.21
CA GLN A 35 2.53 -10.20 -6.53
C GLN A 35 2.52 -8.67 -6.57
N VAL A 36 2.02 -8.02 -5.51
CA VAL A 36 2.06 -6.55 -5.37
C VAL A 36 3.49 -6.02 -5.40
N LEU A 37 4.42 -6.72 -4.73
CA LEU A 37 5.83 -6.34 -4.77
C LEU A 37 6.45 -6.44 -6.16
N LYS A 38 6.06 -7.47 -6.94
CA LYS A 38 6.73 -7.82 -8.20
C LYS A 38 6.01 -7.34 -9.46
N THR A 39 4.69 -7.24 -9.43
CA THR A 39 3.91 -7.16 -10.68
C THR A 39 3.10 -5.89 -10.79
N GLY A 40 2.35 -5.52 -9.74
CA GLY A 40 1.44 -4.39 -9.86
C GLY A 40 0.62 -4.11 -8.61
N ALA A 41 -0.62 -3.64 -8.79
CA ALA A 41 -1.54 -3.30 -7.71
C ALA A 41 -2.72 -4.28 -7.65
N PRO A 42 -3.29 -4.54 -6.45
CA PRO A 42 -4.49 -5.34 -6.31
C PRO A 42 -5.69 -4.58 -6.88
N LYS A 43 -6.53 -5.29 -7.63
CA LYS A 43 -7.74 -4.78 -8.27
C LYS A 43 -8.89 -5.75 -8.06
N PHE A 44 -10.10 -5.25 -8.10
CA PHE A 44 -11.28 -6.08 -8.22
C PHE A 44 -11.49 -6.48 -9.67
N ILE A 45 -11.80 -7.75 -9.90
CA ILE A 45 -12.00 -8.31 -11.23
C ILE A 45 -13.37 -8.98 -11.33
N ASP A 46 -13.94 -9.00 -12.54
CA ASP A 46 -15.11 -9.80 -12.89
C ASP A 46 -14.73 -11.28 -13.12
N GLU A 47 -15.72 -12.11 -13.47
CA GLU A 47 -15.51 -13.52 -13.77
C GLU A 47 -14.59 -13.75 -14.98
N LEU A 48 -14.47 -12.77 -15.87
CA LEU A 48 -13.61 -12.80 -17.06
C LEU A 48 -12.19 -12.29 -16.77
N GLY A 49 -11.92 -11.79 -15.55
CA GLY A 49 -10.63 -11.25 -15.16
C GLY A 49 -10.41 -9.77 -15.52
N ASN A 50 -11.45 -9.04 -15.96
CA ASN A 50 -11.34 -7.62 -16.24
C ASN A 50 -11.46 -6.79 -14.96
N GLU A 51 -10.73 -5.68 -14.88
CA GLU A 51 -10.85 -4.74 -13.76
C GLU A 51 -12.27 -4.14 -13.71
N ILE A 52 -12.83 -4.09 -12.50
CA ILE A 52 -14.13 -3.47 -12.24
C ILE A 52 -14.01 -2.41 -11.14
N ASP A 53 -14.73 -1.29 -11.34
CA ASP A 53 -14.78 -0.18 -10.38
C ASP A 53 -16.00 -0.32 -9.45
N LYS A 54 -16.09 -1.49 -8.79
CA LYS A 54 -17.20 -1.79 -7.86
C LYS A 54 -16.64 -2.21 -6.51
N GLY A 55 -17.37 -1.84 -5.45
CA GLY A 55 -17.02 -2.27 -4.09
C GLY A 55 -17.14 -3.78 -3.89
N ALA A 56 -16.39 -4.32 -2.91
CA ALA A 56 -16.31 -5.75 -2.62
C ALA A 56 -17.64 -6.47 -2.39
N ARG A 57 -18.71 -5.74 -2.11
CA ARG A 57 -20.05 -6.31 -1.83
C ARG A 57 -20.82 -6.75 -3.07
N GLU A 58 -20.38 -6.33 -4.26
CA GLU A 58 -21.07 -6.61 -5.54
C GLU A 58 -20.29 -7.60 -6.41
N LEU A 59 -19.25 -8.27 -5.84
CA LEU A 59 -18.32 -9.08 -6.59
C LEU A 59 -18.82 -10.53 -6.70
N GLU A 60 -19.11 -10.97 -7.91
CA GLU A 60 -19.12 -12.38 -8.30
C GLU A 60 -17.72 -12.88 -8.70
N GLY A 61 -16.80 -11.98 -9.08
CA GLY A 61 -15.42 -12.26 -9.41
C GLY A 61 -14.51 -12.37 -8.17
N GLY A 62 -13.46 -11.61 -8.12
CA GLY A 62 -12.49 -11.70 -7.01
C GLY A 62 -11.54 -10.53 -6.95
N ILE A 63 -10.41 -10.76 -6.27
CA ILE A 63 -9.29 -9.84 -6.21
C ILE A 63 -8.12 -10.48 -6.94
N SER A 64 -7.51 -9.73 -7.85
CA SER A 64 -6.27 -10.11 -8.53
C SER A 64 -5.28 -8.96 -8.53
N VAL A 65 -4.00 -9.25 -8.67
CA VAL A 65 -2.98 -8.23 -8.90
C VAL A 65 -2.80 -8.09 -10.40
N LEU A 66 -3.18 -6.93 -10.91
CA LEU A 66 -3.03 -6.62 -12.32
C LEU A 66 -1.67 -5.94 -12.57
N PRO A 67 -1.00 -6.26 -13.70
CA PRO A 67 0.24 -5.62 -14.08
C PRO A 67 0.06 -4.10 -14.25
N ARG A 68 1.06 -3.34 -13.82
CA ARG A 68 1.17 -1.90 -14.06
C ARG A 68 2.29 -1.66 -15.06
N GLU A 69 2.21 -0.55 -15.79
CA GLU A 69 3.27 -0.12 -16.71
C GLU A 69 4.60 0.07 -15.96
N ASP A 70 4.55 0.65 -14.76
CA ASP A 70 5.72 0.85 -13.90
C ASP A 70 6.08 -0.37 -13.05
N GLY A 71 5.40 -1.48 -13.21
CA GLY A 71 5.61 -2.70 -12.43
C GLY A 71 5.13 -2.62 -10.98
N GLY A 72 5.64 -3.50 -10.15
CA GLY A 72 5.42 -3.52 -8.70
C GLY A 72 6.44 -2.65 -7.96
N LEU A 73 6.43 -2.71 -6.63
CA LEU A 73 7.34 -1.90 -5.81
C LEU A 73 8.82 -2.18 -6.07
N ILE A 74 9.17 -3.43 -6.42
CA ILE A 74 10.56 -3.80 -6.71
C ILE A 74 11.06 -3.04 -7.93
N GLU A 75 10.29 -3.01 -9.02
CA GLU A 75 10.64 -2.29 -10.25
C GLU A 75 10.71 -0.79 -10.02
N ILE A 76 9.75 -0.24 -9.28
CA ILE A 76 9.69 1.19 -8.95
C ILE A 76 10.98 1.63 -8.23
N PHE A 77 11.44 0.86 -7.24
CA PHE A 77 12.61 1.23 -6.44
C PHE A 77 13.95 0.71 -6.98
N ALA A 78 13.95 -0.22 -7.95
CA ALA A 78 15.17 -0.78 -8.52
C ALA A 78 16.20 0.28 -8.99
N PRO A 79 15.80 1.41 -9.61
CA PRO A 79 16.76 2.42 -10.04
C PRO A 79 17.58 3.05 -8.91
N LEU A 80 17.09 3.04 -7.66
CA LEU A 80 17.82 3.58 -6.51
C LEU A 80 19.05 2.72 -6.15
N PHE A 81 19.05 1.46 -6.57
CA PHE A 81 20.10 0.48 -6.26
C PHE A 81 20.99 0.16 -7.48
N ALA A 82 20.73 0.79 -8.62
CA ALA A 82 21.45 0.51 -9.87
C ALA A 82 22.91 0.96 -9.85
N ASN A 83 23.24 1.99 -9.07
CA ASN A 83 24.60 2.50 -8.93
C ASN A 83 25.06 2.42 -7.46
N PRO A 84 25.91 1.45 -7.09
CA PRO A 84 26.35 1.28 -5.70
C PRO A 84 27.31 2.38 -5.22
N GLU A 85 27.87 3.20 -6.12
CA GLU A 85 28.77 4.30 -5.75
C GLU A 85 28.01 5.53 -5.21
N VAL A 86 26.73 5.62 -5.48
CA VAL A 86 25.89 6.74 -5.04
C VAL A 86 24.75 6.21 -4.19
N ASP A 87 24.65 6.65 -2.96
CA ASP A 87 23.56 6.28 -2.04
C ASP A 87 22.25 7.01 -2.40
N LEU A 88 21.64 6.60 -3.52
CA LEU A 88 20.38 7.16 -4.00
C LEU A 88 19.23 6.85 -3.05
N GLU A 89 19.31 5.77 -2.26
CA GLU A 89 18.30 5.42 -1.26
C GLU A 89 18.19 6.49 -0.17
N THR A 90 19.33 6.90 0.40
CA THR A 90 19.35 7.98 1.39
C THR A 90 18.88 9.30 0.79
N LEU A 91 19.32 9.63 -0.42
CA LEU A 91 18.88 10.84 -1.11
C LEU A 91 17.36 10.84 -1.39
N PHE A 92 16.81 9.69 -1.76
CA PHE A 92 15.36 9.52 -1.93
C PHE A 92 14.61 9.78 -0.61
N LYS A 93 15.07 9.25 0.51
CA LYS A 93 14.46 9.47 1.83
C LYS A 93 14.45 10.96 2.20
N LEU A 94 15.57 11.65 1.99
CA LEU A 94 15.66 13.10 2.25
C LEU A 94 14.69 13.89 1.36
N TYR A 95 14.60 13.56 0.08
CA TYR A 95 13.66 14.16 -0.85
C TYR A 95 12.21 13.92 -0.43
N ALA A 96 11.85 12.68 -0.07
CA ALA A 96 10.49 12.34 0.38
C ALA A 96 10.08 13.11 1.65
N ILE A 97 10.99 13.26 2.62
CA ILE A 97 10.78 14.08 3.83
C ILE A 97 10.56 15.55 3.45
N SER A 98 11.36 16.08 2.53
CA SER A 98 11.22 17.44 2.03
C SER A 98 9.84 17.67 1.38
N ARG A 99 9.41 16.77 0.50
CA ARG A 99 8.10 16.86 -0.16
C ARG A 99 6.94 16.82 0.85
N ARG A 100 7.03 15.96 1.86
CA ARG A 100 6.07 15.93 2.96
C ARG A 100 6.05 17.26 3.71
N SER A 101 7.21 17.80 4.03
CA SER A 101 7.34 19.06 4.78
C SER A 101 6.78 20.27 4.02
N VAL A 102 7.04 20.37 2.71
CA VAL A 102 6.44 21.38 1.84
C VAL A 102 4.91 21.32 1.87
N ARG A 103 4.35 20.12 1.87
CA ARG A 103 2.90 19.96 1.93
C ARG A 103 2.34 20.36 3.30
N LEU A 104 2.94 19.90 4.41
CA LEU A 104 2.52 20.27 5.76
C LEU A 104 2.54 21.79 5.93
N ASN A 105 3.57 22.47 5.42
CA ASN A 105 3.66 23.93 5.44
C ASN A 105 2.51 24.60 4.68
N LYS A 106 2.18 24.11 3.48
CA LYS A 106 1.02 24.60 2.72
C LYS A 106 -0.32 24.43 3.45
N GLU A 107 -0.42 23.43 4.30
CA GLU A 107 -1.60 23.15 5.13
C GLU A 107 -1.60 23.94 6.44
N GLY A 108 -0.59 24.77 6.70
CA GLY A 108 -0.45 25.54 7.95
C GLY A 108 -0.12 24.69 9.17
N LYS A 109 0.45 23.49 8.94
CA LYS A 109 0.85 22.55 10.00
C LYS A 109 2.31 22.71 10.37
N GLU A 110 2.66 22.23 11.55
CA GLU A 110 4.06 22.17 11.98
C GLU A 110 4.91 21.36 11.01
N VAL A 111 6.04 21.94 10.63
CA VAL A 111 6.97 21.34 9.65
C VAL A 111 8.14 20.73 10.41
N PRO A 112 8.43 19.43 10.23
CA PRO A 112 9.45 18.73 11.00
C PRO A 112 10.90 19.10 10.60
N VAL A 113 11.09 19.86 9.53
CA VAL A 113 12.40 20.23 9.01
C VAL A 113 12.48 21.70 8.66
N SER A 114 13.69 22.27 8.65
CA SER A 114 13.94 23.67 8.30
C SER A 114 13.73 23.96 6.81
N GLU A 115 13.48 25.23 6.48
CA GLU A 115 13.42 25.69 5.08
C GLU A 115 14.75 25.43 4.34
N GLU A 116 15.87 25.54 5.03
CA GLU A 116 17.19 25.26 4.44
C GLU A 116 17.31 23.79 4.05
N PHE A 117 16.83 22.87 4.88
CA PHE A 117 16.77 21.44 4.54
C PHE A 117 15.94 21.21 3.27
N ILE A 118 14.77 21.87 3.15
CA ILE A 118 13.91 21.77 1.96
C ILE A 118 14.67 22.25 0.71
N LYS A 119 15.37 23.37 0.79
CA LYS A 119 16.18 23.90 -0.33
C LYS A 119 17.32 22.95 -0.72
N GLN A 120 18.00 22.36 0.27
CA GLN A 120 19.06 21.38 0.00
C GLN A 120 18.51 20.12 -0.65
N ALA A 121 17.34 19.65 -0.20
CA ALA A 121 16.67 18.48 -0.80
C ALA A 121 16.24 18.76 -2.24
N ASP A 122 15.80 19.98 -2.57
CA ASP A 122 15.48 20.35 -3.96
C ASP A 122 16.72 20.33 -4.88
N GLN A 123 17.92 20.56 -4.35
CA GLN A 123 19.16 20.43 -5.12
C GLN A 123 19.52 18.97 -5.45
N ILE A 124 18.98 18.00 -4.67
CA ILE A 124 19.21 16.58 -4.92
C ILE A 124 18.66 16.20 -6.30
N ILE A 125 17.43 16.62 -6.64
CA ILE A 125 16.82 16.28 -7.92
C ILE A 125 17.47 16.97 -9.11
N VAL A 126 18.10 18.12 -8.91
CA VAL A 126 18.87 18.78 -9.99
C VAL A 126 20.05 17.88 -10.42
N LYS A 127 20.67 17.18 -9.47
CA LYS A 127 21.80 16.26 -9.74
C LYS A 127 21.35 14.85 -10.08
N HIS A 128 20.22 14.40 -9.49
CA HIS A 128 19.75 13.03 -9.54
C HIS A 128 18.25 12.99 -9.89
N LYS A 129 17.91 13.33 -11.13
CA LYS A 129 16.52 13.38 -11.61
C LYS A 129 15.75 12.08 -11.42
N ILE A 130 16.45 10.95 -11.41
CA ILE A 130 15.87 9.62 -11.17
C ILE A 130 15.10 9.55 -9.84
N ILE A 131 15.49 10.33 -8.82
CA ILE A 131 14.84 10.36 -7.51
C ILE A 131 13.42 10.89 -7.63
N GLU A 132 13.21 11.96 -8.41
CA GLU A 132 11.89 12.52 -8.67
C GLU A 132 11.01 11.51 -9.42
N GLU A 133 11.54 10.85 -10.45
CA GLU A 133 10.82 9.84 -11.23
C GLU A 133 10.37 8.65 -10.35
N VAL A 134 11.27 8.14 -9.49
CA VAL A 134 10.93 7.08 -8.54
C VAL A 134 9.88 7.54 -7.54
N TYR A 135 9.99 8.78 -7.04
CA TYR A 135 9.03 9.34 -6.10
C TYR A 135 7.62 9.44 -6.72
N ASP A 136 7.51 9.92 -7.95
CA ASP A 136 6.23 10.07 -8.65
C ASP A 136 5.58 8.72 -8.92
N LYS A 137 6.35 7.72 -9.36
CA LYS A 137 5.87 6.35 -9.55
C LYS A 137 5.40 5.71 -8.24
N TRP A 138 6.14 5.91 -7.16
CA TRP A 138 5.77 5.45 -5.83
C TRP A 138 4.48 6.13 -5.34
N GLN A 139 4.31 7.44 -5.55
CA GLN A 139 3.07 8.14 -5.21
C GLN A 139 1.87 7.62 -6.02
N ALA A 140 2.05 7.38 -7.30
CA ALA A 140 1.01 6.79 -8.15
C ALA A 140 0.61 5.39 -7.64
N PHE A 141 1.58 4.55 -7.30
CA PHE A 141 1.33 3.23 -6.70
C PHE A 141 0.55 3.34 -5.38
N ASN A 142 0.95 4.24 -4.48
CA ASN A 142 0.26 4.45 -3.20
C ASN A 142 -1.19 4.90 -3.41
N ASN A 143 -1.46 5.75 -4.40
CA ASN A 143 -2.80 6.18 -4.73
C ASN A 143 -3.68 5.01 -5.19
N GLU A 144 -3.16 4.10 -6.00
CA GLU A 144 -3.89 2.89 -6.42
C GLU A 144 -4.17 1.95 -5.24
N MET A 145 -3.23 1.80 -4.30
CA MET A 145 -3.45 1.01 -3.08
C MET A 145 -4.54 1.62 -2.19
N ILE A 146 -4.59 2.95 -2.09
CA ILE A 146 -5.64 3.66 -1.34
C ILE A 146 -6.99 3.47 -2.05
N ASP A 147 -7.06 3.60 -3.37
CA ASP A 147 -8.26 3.36 -4.15
C ASP A 147 -8.81 1.95 -3.93
N PHE A 148 -7.94 0.96 -3.99
CA PHE A 148 -8.32 -0.41 -3.69
C PHE A 148 -8.87 -0.56 -2.27
N ALA A 149 -8.22 0.03 -1.25
CA ALA A 149 -8.65 -0.04 0.13
C ALA A 149 -10.02 0.64 0.36
N VAL A 150 -10.30 1.73 -0.36
CA VAL A 150 -11.62 2.39 -0.34
C VAL A 150 -12.68 1.51 -0.99
N GLN A 151 -12.41 0.94 -2.17
CA GLN A 151 -13.32 0.05 -2.86
C GLN A 151 -13.60 -1.24 -2.07
N ALA A 152 -12.59 -1.74 -1.37
CA ALA A 152 -12.71 -2.91 -0.48
C ALA A 152 -13.51 -2.63 0.81
N GLY A 153 -13.87 -1.37 1.08
CA GLY A 153 -14.53 -0.98 2.32
C GLY A 153 -13.65 -1.09 3.57
N ILE A 154 -12.33 -1.27 3.39
CA ILE A 154 -11.35 -1.27 4.49
C ILE A 154 -11.24 0.14 5.08
N LEU A 155 -11.31 1.14 4.20
CA LEU A 155 -11.33 2.54 4.57
C LEU A 155 -12.74 3.08 4.44
N SER A 156 -13.21 3.79 5.48
CA SER A 156 -14.58 4.31 5.54
C SER A 156 -14.88 5.24 4.36
N SER A 157 -16.01 5.02 3.68
CA SER A 157 -16.52 5.88 2.61
C SER A 157 -16.86 7.31 3.05
N VAL A 158 -16.86 7.57 4.36
CA VAL A 158 -17.08 8.91 4.94
C VAL A 158 -15.87 9.82 4.72
N ILE A 159 -14.71 9.24 4.51
CA ILE A 159 -13.49 10.00 4.22
C ILE A 159 -13.30 9.98 2.70
N THR A 160 -13.44 11.13 2.07
CA THR A 160 -13.19 11.24 0.62
C THR A 160 -11.76 10.80 0.31
N LYS A 161 -11.53 10.22 -0.87
CA LYS A 161 -10.21 9.81 -1.35
C LYS A 161 -9.15 10.88 -1.08
N ASN A 162 -9.47 12.15 -1.34
CA ASN A 162 -8.55 13.25 -1.12
C ASN A 162 -8.25 13.50 0.36
N GLN A 163 -9.25 13.37 1.24
CA GLN A 163 -9.05 13.48 2.69
C GLN A 163 -8.22 12.32 3.23
N LEU A 164 -8.40 11.13 2.68
CA LEU A 164 -7.65 9.95 3.09
C LEU A 164 -6.20 10.03 2.65
N ILE A 165 -5.96 10.39 1.40
CA ILE A 165 -4.63 10.69 0.87
C ILE A 165 -3.99 11.79 1.71
N GLN A 166 -4.71 12.87 2.00
CA GLN A 166 -4.21 13.92 2.87
C GLN A 166 -3.93 13.44 4.29
N ASN A 167 -4.78 12.59 4.89
CA ASN A 167 -4.60 12.09 6.26
C ASN A 167 -3.47 11.06 6.36
N MET A 168 -3.35 10.12 5.41
CA MET A 168 -2.22 9.18 5.37
C MET A 168 -0.88 9.90 5.14
N LEU A 169 -0.92 10.94 4.32
CA LEU A 169 0.23 11.79 4.09
C LEU A 169 0.49 12.75 5.28
N LYS A 170 -0.46 12.97 6.18
CA LYS A 170 -0.35 13.81 7.38
C LYS A 170 0.34 13.12 8.55
N GLY A 171 0.46 11.82 8.54
CA GLY A 171 0.96 11.04 9.69
C GLY A 171 -0.05 10.92 10.83
N ASP A 172 -1.22 11.57 10.75
CA ASP A 172 -2.25 11.55 11.80
C ASP A 172 -2.90 10.16 11.97
N TYR A 173 -2.61 9.22 11.09
CA TYR A 173 -3.22 7.88 11.14
C TYR A 173 -2.51 6.95 12.11
N LEU A 174 -1.28 7.26 12.53
CA LEU A 174 -0.50 6.42 13.44
C LEU A 174 -0.58 6.86 14.90
N ASP A 175 -0.88 8.14 15.17
CA ASP A 175 -0.81 8.68 16.54
C ASP A 175 -2.12 8.57 17.34
N ASN A 176 -3.27 8.29 16.71
CA ASN A 176 -4.56 8.34 17.40
C ASN A 176 -5.25 6.99 17.64
N LYS A 177 -4.57 5.87 17.46
CA LYS A 177 -5.20 4.54 17.59
C LYS A 177 -4.61 3.61 18.64
N TRP A 178 -3.67 4.08 19.44
CA TRP A 178 -2.96 3.24 20.43
C TRP A 178 -2.91 3.84 21.84
N ASP A 179 -3.83 4.77 22.15
CA ASP A 179 -4.14 5.15 23.55
C ASP A 179 -5.35 4.39 24.08
#